data_1ffdd4551293fbdffaf73dbd18bc3114
#
_entry.id   1ffdd4551293fbdffaf73dbd18bc3114
#
_cell.length_a   1.000
_cell.length_b   1.000
_cell.length_c   1.000
_cell.angle_alpha   90.00
_cell.angle_beta   90.00
_cell.angle_gamma   90.00
#
_symmetry.space_group_name_H-M   'P 1'
#
loop_
_entity.id
_entity.type
_entity.pdbx_description
1 polymer ?
#
loop_
_entity_poly.entity_id
_entity_poly.type
_entity_poly.pdbx_seq_one_letter_code
_entity_poly.pdbx_strand_id
1 'polypeptide(L)'
;MSSTDPSPTPGQPTQEQPASEPDQAPAKPRSTYGNPAFADIARSMGAMAVIVVGLYLVGQFFWGNTPDERPPVAYEQTVEDVRQTAPYPVYSPTSLPDGWRANGVTFKPGESGRWHLGVLTEDDRYIGLEQALDSAPRMIEAYAPGVEQRADVEVAGKTWQLWTGGGETTFVREEGEMTVLVTGPAPREDIERFMGLLSSE
;
A
#
# COMPACT_ATOMS: atom_id res chain seq x y z
N MET A 1 55.04 56.38 18.00
CA MET A 1 56.28 56.16 18.71
C MET A 1 56.84 54.92 18.16
N SER A 2 57.64 55.09 17.23
CA SER A 2 59.17 54.95 17.21
C SER A 2 59.48 53.51 16.98
N SER A 3 59.90 53.24 15.77
CA SER A 3 61.29 53.17 15.27
C SER A 3 61.92 51.78 15.54
N THR A 4 62.57 51.05 14.72
CA THR A 4 63.56 51.42 13.68
C THR A 4 64.04 50.11 13.05
N ASP A 5 64.14 50.11 11.75
CA ASP A 5 65.06 49.29 10.89
C ASP A 5 66.51 49.31 11.40
N PRO A 6 67.49 48.48 10.99
CA PRO A 6 67.82 48.12 9.61
C PRO A 6 68.44 46.73 9.37
N SER A 7 68.50 46.38 8.09
CA SER A 7 69.41 45.41 7.44
C SER A 7 70.93 45.61 7.73
N PRO A 8 71.85 44.67 7.38
CA PRO A 8 72.24 44.43 6.00
C PRO A 8 72.69 43.01 5.58
N THR A 9 72.62 42.74 4.28
CA THR A 9 73.36 41.83 3.41
C THR A 9 74.90 41.95 3.59
N PRO A 10 75.84 41.06 3.14
CA PRO A 10 75.86 40.36 1.84
C PRO A 10 76.58 38.97 1.84
N GLY A 11 76.58 38.28 0.70
CA GLY A 11 77.56 37.26 0.38
C GLY A 11 77.13 36.20 -0.63
N GLN A 12 77.14 36.49 -1.90
CA GLN A 12 77.47 35.52 -2.96
C GLN A 12 79.01 35.41 -3.07
N PRO A 13 79.65 34.36 -3.70
CA PRO A 13 79.22 33.69 -4.95
C PRO A 13 79.63 32.18 -4.97
N THR A 14 79.17 31.43 -5.95
CA THR A 14 79.97 30.88 -7.03
C THR A 14 79.25 29.72 -7.73
N GLN A 15 79.22 29.84 -9.02
CA GLN A 15 78.72 28.91 -10.05
C GLN A 15 79.49 27.59 -10.03
N GLU A 16 78.77 26.52 -10.33
CA GLU A 16 79.32 25.45 -11.21
C GLU A 16 78.20 24.66 -11.85
N GLN A 17 78.10 24.70 -13.15
CA GLN A 17 77.46 23.81 -14.07
C GLN A 17 78.55 23.05 -14.81
N PRO A 18 78.39 21.91 -15.50
CA PRO A 18 77.23 21.14 -15.93
C PRO A 18 77.50 19.61 -15.78
N ALA A 19 76.42 18.82 -15.88
CA ALA A 19 76.52 17.50 -16.54
C ALA A 19 75.14 16.93 -16.88
N SER A 20 74.86 16.92 -18.15
CA SER A 20 74.28 15.85 -18.97
C SER A 20 72.94 15.22 -18.54
N GLU A 21 71.87 15.54 -19.28
CA GLU A 21 70.69 14.74 -19.47
C GLU A 21 71.01 13.28 -19.85
N PRO A 22 70.13 12.36 -19.46
CA PRO A 22 69.81 11.27 -20.33
C PRO A 22 68.26 11.35 -20.69
N ASP A 23 68.04 11.50 -21.94
CA ASP A 23 66.98 11.01 -22.81
C ASP A 23 65.79 10.37 -22.06
N GLN A 24 64.71 11.14 -21.88
CA GLN A 24 63.43 10.58 -21.49
C GLN A 24 62.64 10.24 -22.74
N ALA A 25 62.59 8.95 -23.02
CA ALA A 25 61.68 8.38 -24.00
C ALA A 25 60.19 8.80 -23.72
N PRO A 26 59.40 9.08 -24.77
CA PRO A 26 58.03 9.53 -24.60
C PRO A 26 57.17 8.49 -23.88
N ALA A 27 56.60 8.89 -22.74
CA ALA A 27 55.66 8.09 -21.99
C ALA A 27 54.44 7.74 -22.86
N LYS A 28 54.22 6.46 -23.11
CA LYS A 28 53.05 5.94 -23.76
C LYS A 28 51.79 6.44 -23.02
N PRO A 29 50.75 6.89 -23.76
CA PRO A 29 49.51 7.29 -23.13
C PRO A 29 48.92 6.09 -22.36
N ARG A 30 48.77 6.25 -21.04
CA ARG A 30 48.05 5.29 -20.21
C ARG A 30 46.59 5.30 -20.65
N SER A 31 46.16 4.17 -21.19
CA SER A 31 44.77 3.88 -21.49
C SER A 31 43.89 4.20 -20.28
N THR A 32 42.98 5.15 -20.43
CA THR A 32 42.00 5.58 -19.42
C THR A 32 40.84 4.58 -19.26
N TYR A 33 41.00 3.34 -19.73
CA TYR A 33 40.04 2.28 -19.57
C TYR A 33 40.45 1.34 -18.45
N GLY A 34 39.85 1.51 -17.27
CA GLY A 34 39.98 0.58 -16.15
C GLY A 34 40.44 1.23 -14.86
N ASN A 35 39.62 2.13 -14.31
CA ASN A 35 39.77 2.51 -12.90
C ASN A 35 39.32 1.29 -12.07
N PRO A 36 40.24 0.60 -11.33
CA PRO A 36 39.89 -0.60 -10.56
C PRO A 36 38.78 -0.34 -9.56
N ALA A 37 38.67 0.89 -9.04
CA ALA A 37 37.58 1.29 -8.17
C ALA A 37 36.19 1.25 -8.87
N PHE A 38 36.15 1.53 -10.17
CA PHE A 38 34.90 1.48 -10.93
C PHE A 38 34.42 0.04 -11.21
N ALA A 39 35.39 -0.85 -11.45
CA ALA A 39 35.12 -2.27 -11.65
C ALA A 39 34.61 -2.94 -10.36
N ASP A 40 35.14 -2.54 -9.19
CA ASP A 40 34.69 -3.07 -7.90
C ASP A 40 33.31 -2.53 -7.49
N ILE A 41 33.01 -1.26 -7.78
CA ILE A 41 31.70 -0.66 -7.60
C ILE A 41 30.66 -1.35 -8.52
N ALA A 42 31.02 -1.55 -9.79
CA ALA A 42 30.13 -2.23 -10.74
C ALA A 42 29.85 -3.69 -10.35
N ARG A 43 30.84 -4.39 -9.78
CA ARG A 43 30.65 -5.76 -9.25
C ARG A 43 29.74 -5.78 -8.04
N SER A 44 29.92 -4.87 -7.10
CA SER A 44 29.09 -4.80 -5.90
C SER A 44 27.63 -4.40 -6.24
N MET A 45 27.44 -3.44 -7.16
CA MET A 45 26.11 -3.08 -7.66
C MET A 45 25.46 -4.23 -8.43
N GLY A 46 26.25 -4.96 -9.25
CA GLY A 46 25.76 -6.14 -9.95
C GLY A 46 25.30 -7.25 -9.01
N ALA A 47 26.11 -7.54 -7.97
CA ALA A 47 25.75 -8.50 -6.93
C ALA A 47 24.47 -8.10 -6.18
N MET A 48 24.36 -6.80 -5.83
CA MET A 48 23.17 -6.27 -5.16
C MET A 48 21.92 -6.38 -6.07
N ALA A 49 22.07 -6.02 -7.35
CA ALA A 49 20.99 -6.15 -8.32
C ALA A 49 20.51 -7.61 -8.49
N VAL A 50 21.44 -8.56 -8.55
CA VAL A 50 21.12 -9.99 -8.62
C VAL A 50 20.37 -10.45 -7.36
N ILE A 51 20.78 -9.99 -6.18
CA ILE A 51 20.10 -10.32 -4.92
C ILE A 51 18.69 -9.73 -4.91
N VAL A 52 18.52 -8.46 -5.30
CA VAL A 52 17.22 -7.80 -5.35
C VAL A 52 16.28 -8.48 -6.36
N VAL A 53 16.78 -8.78 -7.56
CA VAL A 53 16.01 -9.51 -8.59
C VAL A 53 15.71 -10.93 -8.10
N GLY A 54 16.66 -11.61 -7.46
CA GLY A 54 16.46 -12.93 -6.88
C GLY A 54 15.37 -12.91 -5.80
N LEU A 55 15.41 -11.95 -4.87
CA LEU A 55 14.39 -11.78 -3.84
C LEU A 55 13.02 -11.40 -4.44
N TYR A 56 13.01 -10.57 -5.48
CA TYR A 56 11.78 -10.25 -6.21
C TYR A 56 11.17 -11.49 -6.87
N LEU A 57 11.97 -12.28 -7.57
CA LEU A 57 11.50 -13.51 -8.20
C LEU A 57 11.06 -14.58 -7.18
N VAL A 58 11.81 -14.70 -6.08
CA VAL A 58 11.40 -15.54 -4.94
C VAL A 58 10.09 -15.04 -4.34
N GLY A 59 9.97 -13.73 -4.12
CA GLY A 59 8.72 -13.11 -3.64
C GLY A 59 7.56 -13.39 -4.60
N GLN A 60 7.77 -13.23 -5.90
CA GLN A 60 6.76 -13.54 -6.91
C GLN A 60 6.37 -15.02 -6.94
N PHE A 61 7.34 -15.93 -6.76
CA PHE A 61 7.09 -17.38 -6.74
C PHE A 61 6.40 -17.83 -5.45
N PHE A 62 6.74 -17.24 -4.30
CA PHE A 62 6.16 -17.65 -3.01
C PHE A 62 4.90 -16.85 -2.62
N TRP A 63 4.74 -15.60 -3.08
CA TRP A 63 3.57 -14.77 -2.74
C TRP A 63 2.69 -14.39 -3.95
N GLY A 64 3.19 -14.58 -5.18
CA GLY A 64 2.47 -14.21 -6.40
C GLY A 64 1.50 -15.26 -6.94
N ASN A 65 1.49 -16.49 -6.43
CA ASN A 65 0.72 -17.60 -6.97
C ASN A 65 0.10 -18.52 -5.91
N THR A 66 -0.14 -18.06 -4.72
CA THR A 66 -1.16 -18.71 -3.91
C THR A 66 -2.49 -18.04 -4.26
N PRO A 67 -3.39 -18.70 -4.99
CA PRO A 67 -4.79 -18.41 -4.81
C PRO A 67 -4.99 -18.50 -3.30
N ASP A 68 -5.53 -17.46 -2.71
CA ASP A 68 -5.84 -17.46 -1.28
C ASP A 68 -7.01 -18.45 -1.07
N GLU A 69 -6.72 -19.74 -1.24
CA GLU A 69 -7.60 -20.85 -0.88
C GLU A 69 -7.66 -20.95 0.65
N ARG A 70 -7.90 -19.81 1.28
CA ARG A 70 -8.43 -19.89 2.64
C ARG A 70 -9.76 -20.59 2.52
N PRO A 71 -9.99 -21.66 3.28
CA PRO A 71 -11.29 -22.31 3.29
C PRO A 71 -12.34 -21.21 3.52
N PRO A 72 -13.48 -21.24 2.82
CA PRO A 72 -14.54 -20.25 3.00
C PRO A 72 -14.79 -20.07 4.49
N VAL A 73 -14.74 -18.85 4.97
CA VAL A 73 -15.06 -18.57 6.36
C VAL A 73 -16.53 -18.90 6.54
N ALA A 74 -16.83 -19.85 7.41
CA ALA A 74 -18.20 -20.14 7.81
C ALA A 74 -18.71 -18.95 8.64
N TYR A 75 -19.16 -17.89 7.94
CA TYR A 75 -19.57 -16.64 8.56
C TYR A 75 -20.93 -16.76 9.26
N GLU A 76 -21.75 -17.73 8.86
CA GLU A 76 -23.13 -17.89 9.33
C GLU A 76 -23.17 -18.10 10.86
N GLN A 77 -22.27 -18.95 11.39
CA GLN A 77 -22.21 -19.18 12.82
C GLN A 77 -21.76 -17.92 13.58
N THR A 78 -20.79 -17.19 13.02
CA THR A 78 -20.34 -15.91 13.61
C THR A 78 -21.44 -14.86 13.57
N VAL A 79 -22.23 -14.79 12.49
CA VAL A 79 -23.39 -13.90 12.37
C VAL A 79 -24.39 -14.17 13.49
N GLU A 80 -24.69 -15.45 13.76
CA GLU A 80 -25.64 -15.83 14.80
C GLU A 80 -25.15 -15.42 16.19
N ASP A 81 -23.88 -15.63 16.50
CA ASP A 81 -23.26 -15.21 17.76
C ASP A 81 -23.26 -13.68 17.91
N VAL A 82 -22.99 -12.95 16.84
CA VAL A 82 -22.97 -11.48 16.84
C VAL A 82 -24.38 -10.91 17.00
N ARG A 83 -25.38 -11.49 16.37
CA ARG A 83 -26.80 -11.07 16.53
C ARG A 83 -27.27 -11.09 17.98
N GLN A 84 -26.73 -11.98 18.79
CA GLN A 84 -27.05 -12.08 20.23
C GLN A 84 -26.38 -11.00 21.08
N THR A 85 -25.31 -10.41 20.60
CA THR A 85 -24.46 -9.48 21.36
C THR A 85 -24.42 -8.05 20.82
N ALA A 86 -24.71 -7.88 19.53
CA ALA A 86 -24.70 -6.57 18.90
C ALA A 86 -25.81 -5.66 19.42
N PRO A 87 -25.57 -4.36 19.59
CA PRO A 87 -26.59 -3.41 20.06
C PRO A 87 -27.56 -2.96 18.96
N TYR A 88 -27.49 -3.56 17.77
CA TYR A 88 -28.32 -3.24 16.60
C TYR A 88 -28.58 -4.50 15.75
N PRO A 89 -29.56 -4.47 14.82
CA PRO A 89 -29.81 -5.55 13.88
C PRO A 89 -28.61 -5.76 12.93
N VAL A 90 -28.01 -6.95 12.95
CA VAL A 90 -26.81 -7.28 12.14
C VAL A 90 -27.23 -7.76 10.77
N TYR A 91 -26.84 -7.02 9.74
CA TYR A 91 -27.03 -7.42 8.36
C TYR A 91 -26.01 -8.46 7.93
N SER A 92 -26.48 -9.48 7.23
CA SER A 92 -25.65 -10.47 6.55
C SER A 92 -26.39 -11.00 5.32
N PRO A 93 -25.69 -11.51 4.30
CA PRO A 93 -26.35 -12.16 3.19
C PRO A 93 -27.00 -13.47 3.68
N THR A 94 -28.19 -13.76 3.20
CA THR A 94 -28.90 -15.02 3.47
C THR A 94 -28.18 -16.22 2.86
N SER A 95 -27.51 -16.01 1.75
CA SER A 95 -26.60 -16.94 1.08
C SER A 95 -25.72 -16.15 0.12
N LEU A 96 -24.53 -16.65 -0.16
CA LEU A 96 -23.69 -16.07 -1.21
C LEU A 96 -24.01 -16.71 -2.56
N PRO A 97 -23.92 -15.97 -3.68
CA PRO A 97 -24.02 -16.54 -5.02
C PRO A 97 -22.94 -17.60 -5.29
N ASP A 98 -23.18 -18.47 -6.27
CA ASP A 98 -22.19 -19.45 -6.70
C ASP A 98 -20.89 -18.76 -7.11
N GLY A 99 -19.76 -19.33 -6.68
CA GLY A 99 -18.42 -18.77 -6.89
C GLY A 99 -18.03 -17.64 -5.93
N TRP A 100 -18.97 -17.06 -5.17
CA TRP A 100 -18.65 -16.05 -4.17
C TRP A 100 -18.26 -16.70 -2.85
N ARG A 101 -17.40 -16.05 -2.08
CA ARG A 101 -16.95 -16.58 -0.79
C ARG A 101 -16.72 -15.48 0.25
N ALA A 102 -17.01 -15.78 1.50
CA ALA A 102 -16.61 -14.91 2.59
C ALA A 102 -15.08 -14.91 2.72
N ASN A 103 -14.49 -13.73 2.79
CA ASN A 103 -13.06 -13.49 2.92
C ASN A 103 -12.65 -13.14 4.35
N GLY A 104 -13.56 -12.58 5.11
CA GLY A 104 -13.31 -12.22 6.50
C GLY A 104 -14.60 -11.85 7.21
N VAL A 105 -14.65 -12.16 8.50
CA VAL A 105 -15.75 -11.78 9.37
C VAL A 105 -15.17 -11.33 10.71
N THR A 106 -15.65 -10.19 11.20
CA THR A 106 -15.17 -9.66 12.48
C THR A 106 -16.27 -8.85 13.17
N PHE A 107 -16.40 -9.05 14.47
CA PHE A 107 -17.18 -8.17 15.33
C PHE A 107 -16.28 -7.62 16.43
N LYS A 108 -16.29 -6.31 16.60
CA LYS A 108 -15.59 -5.62 17.70
C LYS A 108 -16.64 -5.06 18.64
N PRO A 109 -16.87 -5.70 19.80
CA PRO A 109 -17.81 -5.18 20.79
C PRO A 109 -17.29 -3.85 21.35
N GLY A 110 -18.20 -3.04 21.90
CA GLY A 110 -17.92 -1.72 22.45
C GLY A 110 -19.08 -0.77 22.21
N GLU A 111 -18.92 0.52 22.51
CA GLU A 111 -19.99 1.51 22.38
C GLU A 111 -20.55 1.59 20.95
N SER A 112 -19.69 1.52 19.93
CA SER A 112 -20.13 1.54 18.52
C SER A 112 -20.45 0.17 17.97
N GLY A 113 -19.97 -0.94 18.57
CA GLY A 113 -20.23 -2.30 18.10
C GLY A 113 -19.92 -2.45 16.60
N ARG A 114 -18.67 -2.62 16.19
CA ARG A 114 -18.31 -2.65 14.76
C ARG A 114 -18.44 -4.05 14.19
N TRP A 115 -19.31 -4.21 13.22
CA TRP A 115 -19.47 -5.42 12.42
C TRP A 115 -18.82 -5.26 11.05
N HIS A 116 -18.08 -6.27 10.63
CA HIS A 116 -17.45 -6.35 9.32
C HIS A 116 -17.65 -7.73 8.70
N LEU A 117 -18.07 -7.76 7.44
CA LEU A 117 -18.09 -8.95 6.59
C LEU A 117 -17.48 -8.61 5.23
N GLY A 118 -16.36 -9.22 4.90
CA GLY A 118 -15.73 -9.16 3.59
C GLY A 118 -16.14 -10.34 2.73
N VAL A 119 -16.47 -10.08 1.45
CA VAL A 119 -16.82 -11.08 0.46
C VAL A 119 -15.98 -10.88 -0.79
N LEU A 120 -15.58 -11.96 -1.43
CA LEU A 120 -14.99 -11.98 -2.76
C LEU A 120 -16.00 -12.56 -3.75
N THR A 121 -16.15 -11.88 -4.89
CA THR A 121 -16.95 -12.37 -6.02
C THR A 121 -16.24 -13.54 -6.72
N GLU A 122 -16.88 -14.14 -7.73
CA GLU A 122 -16.27 -15.18 -8.58
C GLU A 122 -14.98 -14.70 -9.24
N ASP A 123 -14.90 -13.41 -9.60
CA ASP A 123 -13.71 -12.77 -10.21
C ASP A 123 -12.74 -12.19 -9.16
N ASP A 124 -12.80 -12.64 -7.92
CA ASP A 124 -11.96 -12.17 -6.81
C ASP A 124 -12.08 -10.66 -6.51
N ARG A 125 -13.21 -10.05 -6.86
CA ARG A 125 -13.46 -8.65 -6.54
C ARG A 125 -14.04 -8.52 -5.14
N TYR A 126 -13.48 -7.61 -4.37
CA TYR A 126 -13.84 -7.43 -2.97
C TYR A 126 -15.09 -6.56 -2.79
N ILE A 127 -15.93 -6.99 -1.85
CA ILE A 127 -17.08 -6.23 -1.32
C ILE A 127 -17.00 -6.31 0.21
N GLY A 128 -16.97 -5.17 0.88
CA GLY A 128 -17.02 -5.06 2.34
C GLY A 128 -18.38 -4.54 2.80
N LEU A 129 -18.96 -5.18 3.80
CA LEU A 129 -20.10 -4.70 4.57
C LEU A 129 -19.60 -4.25 5.93
N GLU A 130 -19.90 -3.01 6.28
CA GLU A 130 -19.56 -2.40 7.56
C GLU A 130 -20.79 -1.89 8.27
N GLN A 131 -20.94 -2.16 9.55
CA GLN A 131 -22.00 -1.59 10.38
C GLN A 131 -21.44 -1.13 11.72
N ALA A 132 -21.94 -0.01 12.21
CA ALA A 132 -21.61 0.48 13.54
C ALA A 132 -22.66 1.51 14.02
N LEU A 133 -22.75 1.72 15.33
CA LEU A 133 -23.34 2.92 15.92
C LEU A 133 -22.33 4.06 15.76
N ASP A 134 -22.26 4.62 14.57
CA ASP A 134 -21.36 5.73 14.24
C ASP A 134 -21.97 6.52 13.08
N SER A 135 -21.54 7.76 12.89
CA SER A 135 -22.06 8.63 11.84
C SER A 135 -21.51 8.24 10.46
N ALA A 136 -22.33 8.44 9.42
CA ALA A 136 -21.94 8.17 8.04
C ALA A 136 -20.60 8.84 7.64
N PRO A 137 -20.30 10.11 7.96
CA PRO A 137 -19.01 10.70 7.63
C PRO A 137 -17.81 9.97 8.24
N ARG A 138 -17.92 9.50 9.49
CA ARG A 138 -16.83 8.75 10.14
C ARG A 138 -16.64 7.37 9.52
N MET A 139 -17.74 6.71 9.18
CA MET A 139 -17.69 5.41 8.51
C MET A 139 -17.06 5.54 7.11
N ILE A 140 -17.42 6.58 6.35
CA ILE A 140 -16.82 6.85 5.04
C ILE A 140 -15.33 7.14 5.16
N GLU A 141 -14.94 7.99 6.10
CA GLU A 141 -13.52 8.30 6.33
C GLU A 141 -12.71 7.05 6.70
N ALA A 142 -13.30 6.13 7.47
CA ALA A 142 -12.62 4.93 7.95
C ALA A 142 -12.52 3.82 6.91
N TYR A 143 -13.53 3.65 6.05
CA TYR A 143 -13.66 2.47 5.19
C TYR A 143 -13.66 2.77 3.69
N ALA A 144 -13.91 4.01 3.30
CA ALA A 144 -13.94 4.45 1.90
C ALA A 144 -13.36 5.87 1.75
N PRO A 145 -12.11 6.13 2.19
CA PRO A 145 -11.55 7.47 2.13
C PRO A 145 -11.40 7.96 0.68
N GLY A 146 -11.75 9.22 0.43
CA GLY A 146 -11.58 9.84 -0.88
C GLY A 146 -12.71 9.59 -1.87
N VAL A 147 -13.82 8.98 -1.44
CA VAL A 147 -15.05 8.92 -2.24
C VAL A 147 -15.84 10.22 -2.13
N GLU A 148 -16.60 10.54 -3.17
CA GLU A 148 -17.49 11.70 -3.24
C GLU A 148 -18.92 11.26 -3.44
N GLN A 149 -19.87 11.92 -2.78
CA GLN A 149 -21.27 11.66 -2.96
C GLN A 149 -21.72 11.98 -4.39
N ARG A 150 -22.49 11.10 -4.98
CA ARG A 150 -23.02 11.23 -6.35
C ARG A 150 -24.53 11.45 -6.39
N ALA A 151 -25.27 10.57 -5.74
CA ALA A 151 -26.73 10.57 -5.78
C ALA A 151 -27.32 9.76 -4.64
N ASP A 152 -28.60 9.92 -4.42
CA ASP A 152 -29.40 8.93 -3.70
C ASP A 152 -29.98 7.95 -4.70
N VAL A 153 -29.88 6.66 -4.39
CA VAL A 153 -30.32 5.57 -5.25
C VAL A 153 -31.17 4.56 -4.45
N GLU A 154 -32.05 3.87 -5.15
CA GLU A 154 -32.85 2.81 -4.53
C GLU A 154 -32.25 1.44 -4.87
N VAL A 155 -31.91 0.66 -3.84
CA VAL A 155 -31.40 -0.71 -3.99
C VAL A 155 -32.16 -1.61 -3.03
N ALA A 156 -32.75 -2.69 -3.55
CA ALA A 156 -33.55 -3.66 -2.79
C ALA A 156 -34.65 -3.00 -1.94
N GLY A 157 -35.34 -1.99 -2.50
CA GLY A 157 -36.45 -1.28 -1.85
C GLY A 157 -36.01 -0.36 -0.70
N LYS A 158 -34.73 -0.02 -0.61
CA LYS A 158 -34.16 0.88 0.41
C LYS A 158 -33.38 2.00 -0.27
N THR A 159 -33.49 3.22 0.24
CA THR A 159 -32.73 4.37 -0.25
C THR A 159 -31.32 4.36 0.33
N TRP A 160 -30.32 4.55 -0.53
CA TRP A 160 -28.91 4.58 -0.21
C TRP A 160 -28.26 5.81 -0.82
N GLN A 161 -27.31 6.38 -0.11
CA GLN A 161 -26.41 7.38 -0.68
C GLN A 161 -25.31 6.65 -1.47
N LEU A 162 -25.17 6.97 -2.74
CA LEU A 162 -24.12 6.46 -3.61
C LEU A 162 -22.92 7.40 -3.57
N TRP A 163 -21.77 6.84 -3.28
CA TRP A 163 -20.47 7.52 -3.26
C TRP A 163 -19.50 6.78 -4.18
N THR A 164 -18.63 7.50 -4.89
CA THR A 164 -17.61 6.89 -5.77
C THR A 164 -16.32 7.68 -5.72
N GLY A 165 -15.19 6.99 -5.80
CA GLY A 165 -13.85 7.59 -5.85
C GLY A 165 -12.78 6.53 -5.73
N GLY A 166 -11.57 6.81 -6.22
CA GLY A 166 -10.42 5.90 -6.06
C GLY A 166 -10.58 4.51 -6.68
N GLY A 167 -11.57 4.31 -7.57
CA GLY A 167 -11.89 2.98 -8.12
C GLY A 167 -12.85 2.17 -7.25
N GLU A 168 -13.41 2.77 -6.20
CA GLU A 168 -14.39 2.15 -5.32
C GLU A 168 -15.79 2.72 -5.55
N THR A 169 -16.77 1.86 -5.30
CA THR A 169 -18.19 2.21 -5.21
C THR A 169 -18.67 1.92 -3.80
N THR A 170 -19.27 2.92 -3.17
CA THR A 170 -19.71 2.86 -1.78
C THR A 170 -21.17 3.25 -1.68
N PHE A 171 -21.95 2.45 -0.97
CA PHE A 171 -23.33 2.73 -0.61
C PHE A 171 -23.42 2.93 0.90
N VAL A 172 -24.05 4.00 1.31
CA VAL A 172 -24.19 4.36 2.72
C VAL A 172 -25.65 4.58 3.06
N ARG A 173 -26.08 4.06 4.20
CA ARG A 173 -27.43 4.27 4.73
C ARG A 173 -27.38 4.41 6.25
N GLU A 174 -28.07 5.40 6.77
CA GLU A 174 -28.26 5.59 8.19
C GLU A 174 -29.61 5.03 8.64
N GLU A 175 -29.62 4.26 9.72
CA GLU A 175 -30.79 3.70 10.38
C GLU A 175 -30.78 4.07 11.86
N GLY A 176 -31.40 5.21 12.19
CA GLY A 176 -31.31 5.78 13.52
C GLY A 176 -29.86 6.19 13.83
N GLU A 177 -29.26 5.58 14.85
CA GLU A 177 -27.87 5.82 15.23
C GLU A 177 -26.88 4.89 14.54
N MET A 178 -27.38 3.88 13.80
CA MET A 178 -26.55 2.91 13.09
C MET A 178 -26.31 3.36 11.65
N THR A 179 -25.08 3.26 11.19
CA THR A 179 -24.70 3.38 9.79
C THR A 179 -24.37 2.01 9.20
N VAL A 180 -24.93 1.73 8.03
CA VAL A 180 -24.59 0.59 7.17
C VAL A 180 -23.85 1.13 5.96
N LEU A 181 -22.67 0.58 5.68
CA LEU A 181 -21.82 0.93 4.56
C LEU A 181 -21.44 -0.32 3.79
N VAL A 182 -21.64 -0.31 2.46
CA VAL A 182 -21.18 -1.39 1.57
C VAL A 182 -20.24 -0.77 0.56
N THR A 183 -18.99 -1.25 0.50
CA THR A 183 -17.93 -0.64 -0.29
C THR A 183 -17.05 -1.68 -0.96
N GLY A 184 -16.43 -1.30 -2.05
CA GLY A 184 -15.39 -2.11 -2.68
C GLY A 184 -15.12 -1.77 -4.14
N PRO A 185 -14.05 -2.37 -4.70
CA PRO A 185 -13.68 -2.25 -6.11
C PRO A 185 -14.48 -3.21 -7.03
N ALA A 186 -15.44 -3.97 -6.49
CA ALA A 186 -16.30 -4.81 -7.31
C ALA A 186 -17.18 -3.95 -8.24
N PRO A 187 -17.61 -4.48 -9.40
CA PRO A 187 -18.58 -3.82 -10.24
C PRO A 187 -19.82 -3.41 -9.43
N ARG A 188 -20.37 -2.25 -9.75
CA ARG A 188 -21.55 -1.72 -9.04
C ARG A 188 -22.70 -2.73 -9.02
N GLU A 189 -22.94 -3.43 -10.10
CA GLU A 189 -23.98 -4.44 -10.23
C GLU A 189 -23.80 -5.61 -9.23
N ASP A 190 -22.56 -6.02 -8.98
CA ASP A 190 -22.25 -7.05 -7.98
C ASP A 190 -22.48 -6.54 -6.56
N ILE A 191 -22.10 -5.29 -6.27
CA ILE A 191 -22.37 -4.67 -4.97
C ILE A 191 -23.89 -4.56 -4.75
N GLU A 192 -24.66 -4.09 -5.73
CA GLU A 192 -26.12 -4.01 -5.65
C GLU A 192 -26.78 -5.40 -5.50
N ARG A 193 -26.22 -6.42 -6.18
CA ARG A 193 -26.64 -7.81 -6.02
C ARG A 193 -26.39 -8.30 -4.61
N PHE A 194 -25.21 -8.03 -4.05
CA PHE A 194 -24.86 -8.36 -2.67
C PHE A 194 -25.83 -7.69 -1.69
N MET A 195 -26.09 -6.39 -1.88
CA MET A 195 -27.02 -5.63 -1.05
C MET A 195 -28.43 -6.20 -1.07
N GLY A 196 -28.85 -6.75 -2.20
CA GLY A 196 -30.15 -7.43 -2.35
C GLY A 196 -30.29 -8.72 -1.54
N LEU A 197 -29.17 -9.30 -1.10
CA LEU A 197 -29.14 -10.53 -0.28
C LEU A 197 -29.10 -10.23 1.22
N LEU A 198 -28.93 -8.96 1.61
CA LEU A 198 -28.77 -8.60 3.01
C LEU A 198 -30.09 -8.72 3.78
N SER A 199 -30.07 -9.47 4.87
CA SER A 199 -31.13 -9.60 5.86
C SER A 199 -30.57 -9.36 7.26
N SER A 200 -31.40 -8.81 8.13
CA SER A 200 -31.11 -8.67 9.56
C SER A 200 -31.87 -9.69 10.44
N GLU A 201 -32.58 -10.61 9.79
CA GLU A 201 -33.35 -11.70 10.43
C GLU A 201 -32.53 -12.97 10.57
#